data_4b435c0e41cc00b130e35973cdbc84f4
#
_entry.id   4b435c0e41cc00b130e35973cdbc84f4
#
_cell.length_a   1.000
_cell.length_b   1.000
_cell.length_c   1.000
_cell.angle_alpha   90.00
_cell.angle_beta   90.00
_cell.angle_gamma   90.00
#
_symmetry.space_group_name_H-M   'P 1'
#
loop_
_entity.id
_entity.type
_entity.pdbx_description
1 polymer ?
#
loop_
_entity_poly.entity_id
_entity_poly.type
_entity_poly.pdbx_seq_one_letter_code
_entity_poly.pdbx_strand_id
1 'polypeptide(L)'
;ASAYALVRQRRPARVVEVGSGHSTRFVLRAVAEGALPTQVTAIDPAPRADLAGQPLRLIRQTLQRAGLAPFADLAAGDLLMIDSSHLLMPGSDVDLLFAEVLPRLPAGVLVQVHDIFLPDGYPAAWAWRGYNEQQGLVGWLASGALRLVFASHYAATRLPAETAAAVGRLPLRPDALETALWLETASPAAPPRGDLTSS
;
A
#
# COMPACT_ATOMS: atom_id res chain seq x y z
N ALA A 1 -7.79 1.32 -10.66
CA ALA A 1 -7.57 0.18 -11.56
C ALA A 1 -6.61 -0.85 -10.97
N SER A 2 -5.41 -0.46 -10.52
CA SER A 2 -4.37 -1.39 -10.04
C SER A 2 -4.82 -2.28 -8.87
N ALA A 3 -5.53 -1.72 -7.87
CA ALA A 3 -6.03 -2.50 -6.73
C ALA A 3 -6.96 -3.64 -7.17
N TYR A 4 -7.93 -3.33 -8.05
CA TYR A 4 -8.82 -4.35 -8.61
C TYR A 4 -8.03 -5.45 -9.36
N ALA A 5 -7.13 -5.04 -10.25
CA ALA A 5 -6.35 -5.98 -11.08
C ALA A 5 -5.44 -6.89 -10.24
N LEU A 6 -4.71 -6.31 -9.27
CA LEU A 6 -3.78 -7.07 -8.43
C LEU A 6 -4.50 -8.01 -7.46
N VAL A 7 -5.62 -7.61 -6.88
CA VAL A 7 -6.45 -8.51 -6.05
C VAL A 7 -6.96 -9.70 -6.88
N ARG A 8 -7.43 -9.45 -8.12
CA ARG A 8 -7.87 -10.52 -9.03
C ARG A 8 -6.74 -11.48 -9.42
N GLN A 9 -5.56 -10.93 -9.66
CA GLN A 9 -4.38 -11.68 -10.08
C GLN A 9 -3.74 -12.46 -8.93
N ARG A 10 -3.52 -11.79 -7.78
CA ARG A 10 -2.79 -12.35 -6.63
C ARG A 10 -3.67 -13.22 -5.75
N ARG A 11 -5.00 -13.01 -5.76
CA ARG A 11 -5.99 -13.78 -5.00
C ARG A 11 -5.62 -13.91 -3.51
N PRO A 12 -5.37 -12.80 -2.81
CA PRO A 12 -4.94 -12.84 -1.41
C PRO A 12 -5.99 -13.54 -0.54
N ALA A 13 -5.54 -14.29 0.46
CA ALA A 13 -6.44 -14.84 1.46
C ALA A 13 -6.93 -13.76 2.43
N ARG A 14 -6.08 -12.76 2.71
CA ARG A 14 -6.39 -11.62 3.58
C ARG A 14 -5.99 -10.30 2.93
N VAL A 15 -6.82 -9.30 3.17
CA VAL A 15 -6.51 -7.89 2.89
C VAL A 15 -6.70 -7.11 4.17
N VAL A 16 -5.66 -6.39 4.60
CA VAL A 16 -5.76 -5.40 5.68
C VAL A 16 -5.53 -4.03 5.07
N GLU A 17 -6.47 -3.10 5.29
CA GLU A 17 -6.40 -1.73 4.78
C GLU A 17 -6.39 -0.75 5.95
N VAL A 18 -5.42 0.17 5.96
CA VAL A 18 -5.33 1.30 6.89
C VAL A 18 -5.77 2.55 6.15
N GLY A 19 -6.82 3.20 6.64
CA GLY A 19 -7.62 4.14 5.88
C GLY A 19 -8.60 3.41 4.96
N SER A 20 -9.79 3.92 4.78
CA SER A 20 -10.79 3.26 3.96
C SER A 20 -11.60 4.25 3.12
N GLY A 21 -12.07 3.78 1.98
CA GLY A 21 -12.81 4.65 1.08
C GLY A 21 -13.21 3.98 -0.23
N HIS A 22 -12.92 4.68 -1.33
CA HIS A 22 -13.19 4.14 -2.65
C HIS A 22 -12.27 2.97 -3.02
N SER A 23 -11.03 2.95 -2.51
CA SER A 23 -10.08 1.82 -2.64
C SER A 23 -10.69 0.52 -2.13
N THR A 24 -11.27 0.56 -0.93
CA THR A 24 -11.98 -0.56 -0.30
C THR A 24 -13.07 -1.14 -1.22
N ARG A 25 -13.86 -0.28 -1.86
CA ARG A 25 -14.92 -0.72 -2.79
C ARG A 25 -14.35 -1.46 -3.99
N PHE A 26 -13.21 -1.04 -4.53
CA PHE A 26 -12.56 -1.74 -5.64
C PHE A 26 -12.00 -3.10 -5.21
N VAL A 27 -11.47 -3.21 -4.00
CA VAL A 27 -11.04 -4.50 -3.42
C VAL A 27 -12.23 -5.44 -3.26
N LEU A 28 -13.31 -4.98 -2.61
CA LEU A 28 -14.51 -5.79 -2.40
C LEU A 28 -15.16 -6.24 -3.71
N ARG A 29 -15.19 -5.35 -4.72
CA ARG A 29 -15.65 -5.69 -6.06
C ARG A 29 -14.78 -6.77 -6.71
N ALA A 30 -13.45 -6.64 -6.61
CA ALA A 30 -12.51 -7.63 -7.13
C ALA A 30 -12.71 -9.01 -6.47
N VAL A 31 -12.93 -9.02 -5.15
CA VAL A 31 -13.21 -10.22 -4.35
C VAL A 31 -14.53 -10.87 -4.82
N ALA A 32 -15.61 -10.09 -4.91
CA ALA A 32 -16.93 -10.58 -5.30
C ALA A 32 -16.94 -11.13 -6.74
N GLU A 33 -16.46 -10.34 -7.71
CA GLU A 33 -16.42 -10.77 -9.13
C GLU A 33 -15.44 -11.91 -9.38
N GLY A 34 -14.44 -12.09 -8.47
CA GLY A 34 -13.50 -13.21 -8.50
C GLY A 34 -13.96 -14.45 -7.78
N ALA A 35 -15.10 -14.40 -7.08
CA ALA A 35 -15.53 -15.44 -6.15
C ALA A 35 -14.35 -15.85 -5.23
N LEU A 36 -13.61 -14.85 -4.69
CA LEU A 36 -12.44 -15.10 -3.86
C LEU A 36 -12.85 -15.31 -2.40
N PRO A 37 -12.26 -16.26 -1.67
CA PRO A 37 -12.50 -16.44 -0.24
C PRO A 37 -11.72 -15.43 0.63
N THR A 38 -11.47 -14.24 0.10
CA THR A 38 -10.64 -13.21 0.71
C THR A 38 -11.34 -12.58 1.91
N GLN A 39 -10.69 -12.55 3.06
CA GLN A 39 -11.13 -11.80 4.22
C GLN A 39 -10.59 -10.36 4.13
N VAL A 40 -11.49 -9.37 4.19
CA VAL A 40 -11.11 -7.95 4.14
C VAL A 40 -11.32 -7.31 5.50
N THR A 41 -10.28 -6.70 6.04
CA THR A 41 -10.33 -5.88 7.26
C THR A 41 -9.90 -4.46 6.93
N ALA A 42 -10.69 -3.46 7.31
CA ALA A 42 -10.34 -2.06 7.19
C ALA A 42 -10.24 -1.41 8.57
N ILE A 43 -9.23 -0.59 8.78
CA ILE A 43 -8.99 0.18 10.02
C ILE A 43 -9.12 1.65 9.67
N ASP A 44 -10.19 2.29 10.14
CA ASP A 44 -10.47 3.69 9.82
C ASP A 44 -11.43 4.29 10.87
N PRO A 45 -11.07 5.37 11.57
CA PRO A 45 -11.96 6.02 12.52
C PRO A 45 -13.17 6.68 11.86
N ALA A 46 -13.05 7.15 10.60
CA ALA A 46 -14.07 7.93 9.90
C ALA A 46 -14.07 7.66 8.38
N PRO A 47 -14.55 6.48 7.94
CA PRO A 47 -14.56 6.09 6.53
C PRO A 47 -15.20 7.14 5.62
N ARG A 48 -14.52 7.52 4.54
CA ARG A 48 -15.02 8.49 3.56
C ARG A 48 -16.10 7.93 2.63
N ALA A 49 -16.18 6.60 2.51
CA ALA A 49 -17.21 5.92 1.74
C ALA A 49 -18.19 5.21 2.68
N ASP A 50 -19.45 5.12 2.26
CA ASP A 50 -20.39 4.24 2.95
C ASP A 50 -20.00 2.79 2.68
N LEU A 51 -19.63 2.09 3.74
CA LEU A 51 -19.23 0.68 3.76
C LEU A 51 -20.24 -0.18 4.55
N ALA A 52 -21.39 0.39 4.93
CA ALA A 52 -22.42 -0.35 5.65
C ALA A 52 -22.90 -1.56 4.80
N GLY A 53 -23.07 -2.70 5.44
CA GLY A 53 -23.52 -3.94 4.78
C GLY A 53 -22.53 -4.57 3.82
N GLN A 54 -21.32 -4.01 3.65
CA GLN A 54 -20.29 -4.62 2.83
C GLN A 54 -19.65 -5.81 3.55
N PRO A 55 -19.20 -6.85 2.82
CA PRO A 55 -18.59 -8.04 3.41
C PRO A 55 -17.14 -7.79 3.85
N LEU A 56 -16.95 -6.97 4.89
CA LEU A 56 -15.66 -6.67 5.49
C LEU A 56 -15.78 -6.51 7.01
N ARG A 57 -14.67 -6.70 7.70
CA ARG A 57 -14.51 -6.32 9.10
C ARG A 57 -14.04 -4.86 9.16
N LEU A 58 -14.88 -3.94 9.61
CA LEU A 58 -14.52 -2.54 9.80
C LEU A 58 -14.18 -2.27 11.28
N ILE A 59 -12.93 -1.85 11.54
CA ILE A 59 -12.44 -1.43 12.85
C ILE A 59 -12.49 0.11 12.88
N ARG A 60 -13.53 0.68 13.51
CA ARG A 60 -13.73 2.12 13.60
C ARG A 60 -12.86 2.75 14.69
N GLN A 61 -11.55 2.69 14.50
CA GLN A 61 -10.54 3.21 15.42
C GLN A 61 -9.36 3.76 14.63
N THR A 62 -8.56 4.63 15.26
CA THR A 62 -7.25 4.98 14.74
C THR A 62 -6.34 3.76 14.80
N LEU A 63 -5.31 3.74 13.96
CA LEU A 63 -4.35 2.63 13.93
C LEU A 63 -3.67 2.44 15.30
N GLN A 64 -3.35 3.53 15.98
CA GLN A 64 -2.74 3.50 17.33
C GLN A 64 -3.62 2.76 18.35
N ARG A 65 -4.95 2.84 18.23
CA ARG A 65 -5.89 2.12 19.11
C ARG A 65 -6.16 0.69 18.65
N ALA A 66 -6.18 0.46 17.35
CA ALA A 66 -6.37 -0.89 16.80
C ALA A 66 -5.14 -1.79 17.10
N GLY A 67 -3.95 -1.19 17.20
CA GLY A 67 -2.70 -1.87 17.50
C GLY A 67 -2.25 -2.82 16.40
N LEU A 68 -1.40 -3.78 16.75
CA LEU A 68 -0.78 -4.69 15.79
C LEU A 68 -1.61 -5.95 15.47
N ALA A 69 -2.61 -6.26 16.28
CA ALA A 69 -3.40 -7.50 16.13
C ALA A 69 -4.02 -7.71 14.74
N PRO A 70 -4.50 -6.67 14.02
CA PRO A 70 -5.06 -6.86 12.67
C PRO A 70 -4.05 -7.38 11.63
N PHE A 71 -2.76 -7.23 11.87
CA PHE A 71 -1.68 -7.60 10.93
C PHE A 71 -1.05 -8.95 11.25
N ALA A 72 -1.34 -9.52 12.43
CA ALA A 72 -0.64 -10.69 12.96
C ALA A 72 -0.77 -11.95 12.08
N ASP A 73 -1.88 -12.08 11.35
CA ASP A 73 -2.17 -13.23 10.51
C ASP A 73 -1.79 -13.03 9.03
N LEU A 74 -1.18 -11.90 8.67
CA LEU A 74 -0.73 -11.67 7.30
C LEU A 74 0.40 -12.63 6.94
N ALA A 75 0.28 -13.28 5.79
CA ALA A 75 1.23 -14.26 5.28
C ALA A 75 1.64 -13.93 3.83
N ALA A 76 2.62 -14.65 3.31
CA ALA A 76 3.02 -14.51 1.91
C ALA A 76 1.81 -14.64 0.97
N GLY A 77 1.68 -13.71 0.04
CA GLY A 77 0.53 -13.61 -0.88
C GLY A 77 -0.64 -12.77 -0.37
N ASP A 78 -0.68 -12.40 0.92
CA ASP A 78 -1.67 -11.49 1.46
C ASP A 78 -1.35 -10.02 1.11
N LEU A 79 -2.28 -9.11 1.36
CA LEU A 79 -2.21 -7.71 0.96
C LEU A 79 -2.37 -6.77 2.17
N LEU A 80 -1.42 -5.86 2.33
CA LEU A 80 -1.55 -4.67 3.17
C LEU A 80 -1.74 -3.43 2.28
N MET A 81 -2.79 -2.65 2.52
CA MET A 81 -3.03 -1.37 1.85
C MET A 81 -2.91 -0.22 2.86
N ILE A 82 -2.20 0.84 2.46
CA ILE A 82 -1.91 2.01 3.28
C ILE A 82 -2.40 3.26 2.54
N ASP A 83 -3.44 3.88 3.07
CA ASP A 83 -3.99 5.17 2.65
C ASP A 83 -4.31 5.98 3.93
N SER A 84 -3.26 6.33 4.67
CA SER A 84 -3.31 6.83 6.03
C SER A 84 -3.18 8.37 6.09
N SER A 85 -2.51 8.91 7.12
CA SER A 85 -2.29 10.37 7.22
C SER A 85 -1.22 10.90 6.28
N HIS A 86 -0.35 10.05 5.76
CA HIS A 86 0.83 10.38 4.94
C HIS A 86 1.88 11.26 5.66
N LEU A 87 1.79 11.33 7.00
CA LEU A 87 2.69 12.12 7.84
C LEU A 87 3.56 11.21 8.69
N LEU A 88 4.84 11.11 8.33
CA LEU A 88 5.85 10.38 9.11
C LEU A 88 6.35 11.30 10.24
N MET A 89 5.70 11.18 11.38
CA MET A 89 6.04 11.92 12.61
C MET A 89 5.91 10.99 13.82
N PRO A 90 6.66 11.21 14.90
CA PRO A 90 6.58 10.39 16.10
C PRO A 90 5.12 10.20 16.58
N GLY A 91 4.68 8.96 16.73
CA GLY A 91 3.34 8.59 17.17
C GLY A 91 2.24 8.67 16.10
N SER A 92 2.57 9.02 14.86
CA SER A 92 1.61 8.96 13.76
C SER A 92 1.31 7.51 13.35
N ASP A 93 0.29 7.32 12.52
CA ASP A 93 -0.03 6.03 11.90
C ASP A 93 1.09 5.58 10.95
N VAL A 94 1.70 6.49 10.19
CA VAL A 94 2.85 6.18 9.33
C VAL A 94 4.06 5.73 10.15
N ASP A 95 4.33 6.37 11.28
CA ASP A 95 5.40 5.96 12.20
C ASP A 95 5.16 4.53 12.70
N LEU A 96 3.94 4.24 13.17
CA LEU A 96 3.57 2.89 13.62
C LEU A 96 3.67 1.85 12.49
N LEU A 97 3.22 2.20 11.28
CA LEU A 97 3.33 1.33 10.11
C LEU A 97 4.79 1.01 9.80
N PHE A 98 5.66 2.00 9.81
CA PHE A 98 7.06 1.83 9.40
C PHE A 98 7.91 1.20 10.51
N ALA A 99 7.72 1.61 11.77
CA ALA A 99 8.53 1.12 12.87
C ALA A 99 8.07 -0.24 13.42
N GLU A 100 6.76 -0.55 13.32
CA GLU A 100 6.20 -1.69 14.02
C GLU A 100 5.53 -2.71 13.08
N VAL A 101 4.81 -2.27 12.05
CA VAL A 101 4.05 -3.19 11.18
C VAL A 101 4.96 -3.77 10.10
N LEU A 102 5.56 -2.94 9.24
CA LEU A 102 6.37 -3.41 8.12
C LEU A 102 7.53 -4.34 8.53
N PRO A 103 8.27 -4.07 9.63
CA PRO A 103 9.37 -4.97 10.05
C PRO A 103 8.91 -6.38 10.47
N ARG A 104 7.64 -6.53 10.82
CA ARG A 104 7.08 -7.81 11.30
C ARG A 104 6.39 -8.61 10.21
N LEU A 105 6.17 -8.01 9.04
CA LEU A 105 5.54 -8.74 7.94
C LEU A 105 6.47 -9.83 7.41
N PRO A 106 5.96 -11.04 7.17
CA PRO A 106 6.74 -12.08 6.50
C PRO A 106 7.06 -11.67 5.05
N ALA A 107 8.10 -12.26 4.48
CA ALA A 107 8.41 -12.07 3.06
C ALA A 107 7.25 -12.55 2.18
N GLY A 108 7.00 -11.83 1.07
CA GLY A 108 5.96 -12.17 0.10
C GLY A 108 4.60 -11.52 0.39
N VAL A 109 4.48 -10.66 1.39
CA VAL A 109 3.28 -9.82 1.57
C VAL A 109 3.32 -8.69 0.55
N LEU A 110 2.23 -8.50 -0.18
CA LEU A 110 2.06 -7.37 -1.08
C LEU A 110 1.67 -6.14 -0.25
N VAL A 111 2.37 -5.02 -0.47
CA VAL A 111 2.12 -3.75 0.23
C VAL A 111 1.78 -2.69 -0.80
N GLN A 112 0.62 -2.07 -0.67
CA GLN A 112 0.23 -0.92 -1.46
C GLN A 112 0.29 0.34 -0.59
N VAL A 113 0.96 1.39 -1.07
CA VAL A 113 0.95 2.72 -0.43
C VAL A 113 0.35 3.71 -1.41
N HIS A 114 -0.64 4.46 -0.94
CA HIS A 114 -1.31 5.49 -1.72
C HIS A 114 -0.57 6.83 -1.61
N ASP A 115 -0.86 7.75 -2.51
CA ASP A 115 -0.28 9.10 -2.57
C ASP A 115 1.26 9.14 -2.63
N ILE A 116 1.86 8.22 -3.40
CA ILE A 116 3.31 8.13 -3.64
C ILE A 116 3.63 8.50 -5.08
N PHE A 117 4.57 9.43 -5.26
CA PHE A 117 5.00 9.99 -6.54
C PHE A 117 6.41 9.57 -6.96
N LEU A 118 7.05 8.66 -6.23
CA LEU A 118 8.40 8.20 -6.57
C LEU A 118 8.50 7.77 -8.04
N PRO A 119 9.59 8.15 -8.74
CA PRO A 119 10.82 8.81 -8.23
C PRO A 119 10.72 10.33 -8.09
N ASP A 120 9.59 10.93 -8.43
CA ASP A 120 9.38 12.38 -8.34
C ASP A 120 9.00 12.82 -6.91
N GLY A 121 9.09 14.12 -6.62
CA GLY A 121 8.60 14.71 -5.38
C GLY A 121 7.08 14.89 -5.39
N TYR A 122 6.51 15.24 -4.23
CA TYR A 122 5.12 15.65 -4.17
C TYR A 122 4.85 16.88 -5.03
N PRO A 123 3.69 16.96 -5.70
CA PRO A 123 3.34 18.15 -6.50
C PRO A 123 3.34 19.44 -5.65
N ALA A 124 3.81 20.55 -6.20
CA ALA A 124 3.82 21.82 -5.50
C ALA A 124 2.43 22.23 -4.97
N ALA A 125 1.37 21.90 -5.71
CA ALA A 125 -0.02 22.11 -5.28
C ALA A 125 -0.40 21.34 -4.00
N TRP A 126 0.38 20.33 -3.61
CA TRP A 126 0.19 19.53 -2.40
C TRP A 126 1.07 19.97 -1.21
N ALA A 127 1.90 21.01 -1.37
CA ALA A 127 2.80 21.48 -0.31
C ALA A 127 2.07 21.76 1.01
N TRP A 128 0.83 22.25 0.96
CA TRP A 128 0.01 22.52 2.13
C TRP A 128 -0.38 21.26 2.93
N ARG A 129 -0.30 20.06 2.33
CA ARG A 129 -0.62 18.79 2.99
C ARG A 129 0.49 18.34 3.94
N GLY A 130 1.73 18.81 3.72
CA GLY A 130 2.89 18.41 4.53
C GLY A 130 3.27 16.93 4.41
N TYR A 131 2.82 16.21 3.38
CA TYR A 131 3.10 14.80 3.19
C TYR A 131 4.60 14.54 3.09
N ASN A 132 5.08 13.52 3.80
CA ASN A 132 6.48 13.11 3.82
C ASN A 132 6.68 11.59 3.91
N GLU A 133 5.62 10.79 3.78
CA GLU A 133 5.64 9.34 3.86
C GLU A 133 6.59 8.72 2.83
N GLN A 134 6.60 9.23 1.59
CA GLN A 134 7.44 8.66 0.54
C GLN A 134 8.95 8.78 0.84
N GLN A 135 9.40 9.78 1.62
CA GLN A 135 10.81 9.88 2.02
C GLN A 135 11.22 8.70 2.91
N GLY A 136 10.32 8.23 3.78
CA GLY A 136 10.56 7.03 4.58
C GLY A 136 10.64 5.75 3.74
N LEU A 137 9.81 5.65 2.68
CA LEU A 137 9.82 4.49 1.78
C LEU A 137 11.13 4.34 0.99
N VAL A 138 11.85 5.42 0.72
CA VAL A 138 13.15 5.36 0.04
C VAL A 138 14.14 4.48 0.81
N GLY A 139 14.18 4.57 2.14
CA GLY A 139 15.03 3.72 2.97
C GLY A 139 14.66 2.24 2.87
N TRP A 140 13.37 1.92 2.87
CA TRP A 140 12.87 0.56 2.71
C TRP A 140 13.20 -0.05 1.34
N LEU A 141 13.09 0.74 0.28
CA LEU A 141 13.48 0.33 -1.07
C LEU A 141 14.99 0.14 -1.19
N ALA A 142 15.78 1.07 -0.68
CA ALA A 142 17.24 1.02 -0.74
C ALA A 142 17.83 -0.16 0.05
N SER A 143 17.20 -0.55 1.16
CA SER A 143 17.62 -1.72 1.95
C SER A 143 17.28 -3.06 1.30
N GLY A 144 16.42 -3.06 0.27
CA GLY A 144 15.91 -4.28 -0.35
C GLY A 144 14.85 -5.02 0.48
N ALA A 145 14.46 -4.51 1.64
CA ALA A 145 13.39 -5.10 2.45
C ALA A 145 12.00 -4.99 1.80
N LEU A 146 11.83 -3.98 0.94
CA LEU A 146 10.68 -3.85 0.05
C LEU A 146 11.15 -3.82 -1.41
N ARG A 147 10.57 -4.67 -2.25
CA ARG A 147 10.85 -4.72 -3.69
C ARG A 147 9.72 -4.07 -4.47
N LEU A 148 10.06 -3.27 -5.47
CA LEU A 148 9.09 -2.65 -6.35
C LEU A 148 8.36 -3.71 -7.19
N VAL A 149 7.04 -3.66 -7.17
CA VAL A 149 6.15 -4.45 -8.03
C VAL A 149 5.56 -3.58 -9.14
N PHE A 150 5.01 -2.41 -8.77
CA PHE A 150 4.41 -1.49 -9.73
C PHE A 150 4.30 -0.08 -9.12
N ALA A 151 4.58 0.96 -9.92
CA ALA A 151 4.40 2.35 -9.53
C ALA A 151 3.52 3.05 -10.57
N SER A 152 2.29 3.42 -10.18
CA SER A 152 1.33 3.98 -11.12
C SER A 152 1.74 5.37 -11.63
N HIS A 153 2.36 6.19 -10.77
CA HIS A 153 2.91 7.49 -11.16
C HIS A 153 4.03 7.33 -12.21
N TYR A 154 4.97 6.42 -11.96
CA TYR A 154 6.03 6.13 -12.92
C TYR A 154 5.46 5.66 -14.27
N ALA A 155 4.52 4.74 -14.24
CA ALA A 155 3.88 4.22 -15.44
C ALA A 155 3.18 5.35 -16.22
N ALA A 156 2.40 6.18 -15.56
CA ALA A 156 1.68 7.29 -16.21
C ALA A 156 2.61 8.36 -16.78
N THR A 157 3.74 8.64 -16.13
CA THR A 157 4.64 9.75 -16.52
C THR A 157 5.82 9.33 -17.39
N ARG A 158 6.27 8.07 -17.31
CA ARG A 158 7.44 7.56 -18.05
C ARG A 158 7.08 6.54 -19.14
N LEU A 159 5.88 5.93 -19.05
CA LEU A 159 5.35 4.94 -19.99
C LEU A 159 3.93 5.30 -20.44
N PRO A 160 3.71 6.54 -20.95
CA PRO A 160 2.35 7.03 -21.22
C PRO A 160 1.64 6.26 -22.33
N ALA A 161 2.36 5.77 -23.34
CA ALA A 161 1.76 5.00 -24.42
C ALA A 161 1.26 3.62 -23.95
N GLU A 162 2.08 2.91 -23.17
CA GLU A 162 1.74 1.62 -22.58
C GLU A 162 0.60 1.76 -21.57
N THR A 163 0.65 2.82 -20.76
CA THR A 163 -0.43 3.13 -19.80
C THR A 163 -1.74 3.41 -20.51
N ALA A 164 -1.73 4.22 -21.57
CA ALA A 164 -2.91 4.50 -22.38
C ALA A 164 -3.45 3.23 -23.05
N ALA A 165 -2.60 2.37 -23.57
CA ALA A 165 -3.01 1.09 -24.16
C ALA A 165 -3.67 0.17 -23.13
N ALA A 166 -3.18 0.15 -21.87
CA ALA A 166 -3.68 -0.71 -20.81
C ALA A 166 -5.00 -0.21 -20.20
N VAL A 167 -5.07 1.09 -19.88
CA VAL A 167 -6.17 1.65 -19.07
C VAL A 167 -6.86 2.87 -19.69
N GLY A 168 -6.46 3.34 -20.87
CA GLY A 168 -6.99 4.55 -21.50
C GLY A 168 -8.48 4.50 -21.85
N ARG A 169 -9.09 3.31 -21.86
CA ARG A 169 -10.55 3.13 -22.05
C ARG A 169 -11.34 3.26 -20.74
N LEU A 170 -10.67 3.33 -19.59
CA LEU A 170 -11.34 3.50 -18.31
C LEU A 170 -11.74 4.97 -18.15
N PRO A 171 -12.93 5.24 -17.58
CA PRO A 171 -13.33 6.60 -17.26
C PRO A 171 -12.44 7.13 -16.13
N LEU A 172 -11.52 8.02 -16.45
CA LEU A 172 -10.70 8.74 -15.48
C LEU A 172 -11.38 10.06 -15.11
N ARG A 173 -11.32 10.43 -13.84
CA ARG A 173 -11.75 11.76 -13.42
C ARG A 173 -10.74 12.77 -13.96
N PRO A 174 -11.21 13.94 -14.45
CA PRO A 174 -10.31 15.06 -14.73
C PRO A 174 -9.42 15.34 -13.49
N ASP A 175 -8.17 15.64 -13.71
CA ASP A 175 -7.17 15.98 -12.68
C ASP A 175 -6.87 14.84 -11.66
N ALA A 176 -7.29 13.61 -11.93
CA ALA A 176 -6.89 12.46 -11.14
C ALA A 176 -5.39 12.20 -11.35
N LEU A 177 -4.66 12.06 -10.23
CA LEU A 177 -3.25 11.69 -10.23
C LEU A 177 -3.11 10.20 -9.94
N GLU A 178 -2.20 9.56 -10.67
CA GLU A 178 -1.86 8.15 -10.46
C GLU A 178 -0.78 8.05 -9.37
N THR A 179 -1.14 7.58 -8.19
CA THR A 179 -0.30 7.71 -6.99
C THR A 179 -0.14 6.41 -6.20
N ALA A 180 -0.50 5.26 -6.76
CA ALA A 180 -0.37 3.98 -6.07
C ALA A 180 1.00 3.36 -6.29
N LEU A 181 1.74 3.12 -5.20
CA LEU A 181 2.98 2.36 -5.19
C LEU A 181 2.70 0.96 -4.65
N TRP A 182 3.12 -0.06 -5.39
CA TRP A 182 2.96 -1.48 -5.05
C TRP A 182 4.31 -2.11 -4.82
N LEU A 183 4.49 -2.70 -3.68
CA LEU A 183 5.72 -3.27 -3.16
C LEU A 183 5.45 -4.71 -2.70
N GLU A 184 6.50 -5.49 -2.55
CA GLU A 184 6.44 -6.81 -1.94
C GLU A 184 7.53 -6.91 -0.88
N THR A 185 7.18 -7.37 0.32
CA THR A 185 8.16 -7.61 1.38
C THR A 185 9.13 -8.69 0.96
N ALA A 186 10.41 -8.46 1.24
CA ALA A 186 11.49 -9.41 0.97
C ALA A 186 12.25 -9.71 2.27
N SER A 187 12.84 -10.90 2.36
CA SER A 187 13.83 -11.12 3.40
C SER A 187 15.01 -10.17 3.14
N PRO A 188 15.51 -9.45 4.17
CA PRO A 188 16.70 -8.64 3.99
C PRO A 188 17.82 -9.49 3.38
N ALA A 189 18.50 -8.96 2.37
CA ALA A 189 19.70 -9.62 1.86
C ALA A 189 20.67 -9.80 3.02
N ALA A 190 21.23 -11.01 3.17
CA ALA A 190 22.29 -11.22 4.15
C ALA A 190 23.40 -10.19 3.86
N PRO A 191 23.95 -9.50 4.86
CA PRO A 191 25.04 -8.57 4.64
C PRO A 191 26.17 -9.33 3.91
N PRO A 192 26.88 -8.69 2.98
CA PRO A 192 28.02 -9.31 2.34
C PRO A 192 28.94 -9.81 3.44
N ARG A 193 29.31 -11.09 3.40
CA ARG A 193 30.31 -11.64 4.31
C ARG A 193 31.59 -10.87 4.02
N GLY A 194 31.86 -9.83 4.80
CA GLY A 194 33.13 -9.18 4.78
C GLY A 194 34.18 -10.22 5.20
N ASP A 195 35.12 -10.54 4.34
CA ASP A 195 36.33 -11.23 4.73
C ASP A 195 37.06 -10.33 5.76
N LEU A 196 36.78 -10.55 7.03
CA LEU A 196 37.59 -10.03 8.12
C LEU A 196 38.83 -10.92 8.25
N THR A 197 39.53 -11.15 7.13
CA THR A 197 40.86 -11.74 7.17
C THR A 197 41.87 -10.70 6.78
N SER A 198 42.66 -10.35 7.78
CA SER A 198 44.00 -9.75 7.73
C SER A 198 44.11 -8.35 8.31
N SER A 199 44.49 -8.29 9.56
CA SER A 199 45.72 -7.64 9.97
C SER A 199 46.16 -8.18 11.33
#